data_d74e47a9725d12ee92b7353b691891fb
#
_entry.id   d74e47a9725d12ee92b7353b691891fb
#
_cell.length_a   1.000
_cell.length_b   1.000
_cell.length_c   1.000
_cell.angle_alpha   90.00
_cell.angle_beta   90.00
_cell.angle_gamma   90.00
#
_symmetry.space_group_name_H-M   'P 1'
#
loop_
_entity.id
_entity.type
_entity.pdbx_description
1 polymer ?
#
loop_
_entity_poly.entity_id
_entity_poly.type
_entity_poly.pdbx_seq_one_letter_code
_entity_poly.pdbx_strand_id
1 'polypeptide(L)'
;QLINDEGQLTIPRALSLIARTADGLAAAHRDDIIHRDVKPDNIMLTKRGEPKISDFGLAKRVLNSEGKPIADGICGTPNYMAPELFQGEEASPASDVYALGVTLYLALTGRLPYQAESLQQLRWKGRNEPIPNVRRVRSDVPLEVAECVAMLTAPAPGNRPKNAIEASQLLHAVLGQERDLESLLIEAFRHEPGITWTRSGDSYTLVRALPGNRKQTVFLEPSDHSFGDRLLLFYSVCGPAQHDYFEQALRLNSEMLHGSLAIREIDGDPHFVVVDTYPRSTVDPEEIRRTVFDIAQNADQVEQRLTGLDRH
;
A
#
# COMPACT_ATOMS: atom_id res chain seq x y z
N GLN A 1 -15.44 -1.85 -3.69
CA GLN A 1 -16.22 -2.15 -2.47
C GLN A 1 -15.79 -1.24 -1.31
N LEU A 2 -14.48 -1.15 -0.94
CA LEU A 2 -13.97 -0.34 0.17
C LEU A 2 -14.44 1.14 0.11
N ILE A 3 -14.28 1.80 -1.04
CA ILE A 3 -14.71 3.20 -1.23
C ILE A 3 -16.24 3.33 -1.15
N ASN A 4 -16.98 2.32 -1.62
CA ASN A 4 -18.44 2.33 -1.51
C ASN A 4 -18.92 2.16 -0.07
N ASP A 5 -18.19 1.41 0.75
CA ASP A 5 -18.54 1.11 2.14
C ASP A 5 -18.13 2.25 3.09
N GLU A 6 -16.96 2.86 2.87
CA GLU A 6 -16.39 3.92 3.73
C GLU A 6 -16.64 5.35 3.21
N GLY A 7 -17.04 5.51 1.94
CA GLY A 7 -17.26 6.77 1.27
C GLY A 7 -15.95 7.41 0.82
N GLN A 8 -15.19 8.02 1.72
CA GLN A 8 -13.86 8.57 1.46
C GLN A 8 -12.84 7.95 2.42
N LEU A 9 -11.64 7.65 1.91
CA LEU A 9 -10.57 7.11 2.73
C LEU A 9 -9.82 8.23 3.47
N THR A 10 -9.12 7.88 4.55
CA THR A 10 -8.12 8.78 5.13
C THR A 10 -7.02 9.06 4.11
N ILE A 11 -6.42 10.25 4.17
CA ILE A 11 -5.42 10.67 3.18
C ILE A 11 -4.24 9.69 3.11
N PRO A 12 -3.63 9.26 4.24
CA PRO A 12 -2.54 8.31 4.20
C PRO A 12 -2.94 6.94 3.65
N ARG A 13 -4.15 6.47 3.98
CA ARG A 13 -4.65 5.19 3.45
C ARG A 13 -4.87 5.24 1.95
N ALA A 14 -5.47 6.33 1.44
CA ALA A 14 -5.64 6.53 0.00
C ALA A 14 -4.29 6.56 -0.72
N LEU A 15 -3.33 7.35 -0.22
CA LEU A 15 -1.98 7.43 -0.79
C LEU A 15 -1.26 6.08 -0.76
N SER A 16 -1.28 5.38 0.39
CA SER A 16 -0.63 4.07 0.54
C SER A 16 -1.20 3.03 -0.43
N LEU A 17 -2.53 2.93 -0.54
CA LEU A 17 -3.18 2.00 -1.46
C LEU A 17 -2.82 2.31 -2.93
N ILE A 18 -2.83 3.59 -3.31
CA ILE A 18 -2.55 3.99 -4.69
C ILE A 18 -1.05 3.88 -5.02
N ALA A 19 -0.15 4.18 -4.08
CA ALA A 19 1.28 3.99 -4.25
C ALA A 19 1.63 2.51 -4.49
N ARG A 20 1.11 1.61 -3.66
CA ARG A 20 1.29 0.14 -3.84
C ARG A 20 0.62 -0.39 -5.11
N THR A 21 -0.50 0.21 -5.53
CA THR A 21 -1.12 -0.13 -6.82
C THR A 21 -0.21 0.31 -7.97
N ALA A 22 0.42 1.49 -7.85
CA ALA A 22 1.41 1.98 -8.79
C ALA A 22 2.64 1.05 -8.89
N ASP A 23 3.09 0.46 -7.75
CA ASP A 23 4.19 -0.52 -7.75
C ASP A 23 3.84 -1.77 -8.58
N GLY A 24 2.62 -2.30 -8.41
CA GLY A 24 2.13 -3.41 -9.21
C GLY A 24 2.02 -3.07 -10.70
N LEU A 25 1.54 -1.87 -11.02
CA LEU A 25 1.44 -1.37 -12.39
C LEU A 25 2.83 -1.10 -12.99
N ALA A 26 3.79 -0.63 -12.17
CA ALA A 26 5.18 -0.41 -12.57
C ALA A 26 5.88 -1.71 -12.98
N ALA A 27 5.57 -2.83 -12.31
CA ALA A 27 6.08 -4.14 -12.70
C ALA A 27 5.59 -4.51 -14.12
N ALA A 28 4.30 -4.29 -14.42
CA ALA A 28 3.75 -4.55 -15.75
C ALA A 28 4.35 -3.63 -16.82
N HIS A 29 4.53 -2.33 -16.51
CA HIS A 29 5.13 -1.38 -17.45
C HIS A 29 6.60 -1.66 -17.77
N ARG A 30 7.36 -2.34 -16.87
CA ARG A 30 8.73 -2.80 -17.17
C ARG A 30 8.75 -3.88 -18.24
N ASP A 31 7.67 -4.65 -18.33
CA ASP A 31 7.48 -5.73 -19.32
C ASP A 31 6.65 -5.25 -20.53
N ASP A 32 6.55 -3.93 -20.74
CA ASP A 32 5.77 -3.28 -21.81
C ASP A 32 4.27 -3.65 -21.82
N ILE A 33 3.73 -4.05 -20.67
CA ILE A 33 2.32 -4.40 -20.51
C ILE A 33 1.54 -3.18 -20.02
N ILE A 34 0.57 -2.71 -20.80
CA ILE A 34 -0.33 -1.62 -20.46
C ILE A 34 -1.65 -2.21 -19.96
N HIS A 35 -2.14 -1.72 -18.82
CA HIS A 35 -3.34 -2.26 -18.16
C HIS A 35 -4.64 -1.88 -18.89
N ARG A 36 -4.79 -0.61 -19.29
CA ARG A 36 -5.91 -0.03 -20.08
C ARG A 36 -7.25 0.14 -19.35
N ASP A 37 -7.41 -0.39 -18.14
CA ASP A 37 -8.65 -0.29 -17.35
C ASP A 37 -8.36 -0.19 -15.85
N VAL A 38 -7.44 0.72 -15.45
CA VAL A 38 -7.13 0.98 -14.05
C VAL A 38 -8.32 1.67 -13.40
N LYS A 39 -8.89 1.03 -12.36
CA LYS A 39 -10.05 1.52 -11.58
C LYS A 39 -10.18 0.75 -10.28
N PRO A 40 -10.99 1.20 -9.30
CA PRO A 40 -11.16 0.50 -8.03
C PRO A 40 -11.66 -0.95 -8.16
N ASP A 41 -12.50 -1.24 -9.16
CA ASP A 41 -13.04 -2.60 -9.36
C ASP A 41 -11.94 -3.63 -9.71
N ASN A 42 -10.84 -3.16 -10.32
CA ASN A 42 -9.69 -3.97 -10.72
C ASN A 42 -8.55 -3.91 -9.67
N ILE A 43 -8.79 -3.28 -8.51
CA ILE A 43 -7.85 -3.25 -7.38
C ILE A 43 -8.41 -4.09 -6.25
N MET A 44 -7.91 -5.30 -6.12
CA MET A 44 -8.31 -6.26 -5.09
C MET A 44 -7.47 -6.07 -3.83
N LEU A 45 -8.09 -6.18 -2.65
CA LEU A 45 -7.35 -6.17 -1.39
C LEU A 45 -7.14 -7.60 -0.88
N THR A 46 -5.93 -7.92 -0.51
CA THR A 46 -5.63 -9.17 0.20
C THR A 46 -6.24 -9.13 1.61
N LYS A 47 -6.23 -10.27 2.31
CA LYS A 47 -6.63 -10.31 3.75
C LYS A 47 -5.77 -9.40 4.63
N ARG A 48 -4.57 -9.05 4.17
CA ARG A 48 -3.65 -8.11 4.84
C ARG A 48 -3.90 -6.65 4.47
N GLY A 49 -4.90 -6.34 3.63
CA GLY A 49 -5.18 -4.98 3.14
C GLY A 49 -4.25 -4.51 2.02
N GLU A 50 -3.38 -5.37 1.49
CA GLU A 50 -2.48 -5.02 0.39
C GLU A 50 -3.22 -4.99 -0.94
N PRO A 51 -3.08 -3.94 -1.76
CA PRO A 51 -3.70 -3.90 -3.08
C PRO A 51 -2.97 -4.82 -4.05
N LYS A 52 -3.76 -5.49 -4.88
CA LYS A 52 -3.31 -6.27 -6.05
C LYS A 52 -4.14 -5.83 -7.24
N ILE A 53 -3.48 -5.41 -8.30
CA ILE A 53 -4.16 -5.04 -9.54
C ILE A 53 -4.43 -6.31 -10.36
N SER A 54 -5.65 -6.44 -10.87
CA SER A 54 -6.15 -7.57 -11.65
C SER A 54 -6.65 -7.13 -13.02
N ASP A 55 -7.01 -8.09 -13.86
CA ASP A 55 -7.66 -7.89 -15.17
C ASP A 55 -6.81 -7.09 -16.17
N PHE A 56 -5.51 -7.39 -16.22
CA PHE A 56 -4.60 -6.85 -17.24
C PHE A 56 -5.05 -7.20 -18.66
N GLY A 57 -5.18 -6.18 -19.50
CA GLY A 57 -5.34 -6.33 -20.94
C GLY A 57 -6.65 -6.96 -21.43
N LEU A 58 -7.65 -7.17 -20.55
CA LEU A 58 -8.98 -7.67 -20.96
C LEU A 58 -9.73 -6.69 -21.86
N ALA A 59 -9.39 -5.42 -21.80
CA ALA A 59 -9.89 -4.38 -22.67
C ALA A 59 -9.21 -4.41 -24.06
N LYS A 60 -9.21 -5.56 -24.75
CA LYS A 60 -8.87 -5.59 -26.17
C LYS A 60 -9.90 -4.74 -26.93
N ARG A 61 -9.42 -3.86 -27.85
CA ARG A 61 -10.29 -3.20 -28.83
C ARG A 61 -11.24 -4.25 -29.39
N VAL A 62 -12.54 -4.05 -29.20
CA VAL A 62 -13.53 -4.81 -29.94
C VAL A 62 -13.41 -4.30 -31.37
N LEU A 63 -12.65 -5.01 -32.18
CA LEU A 63 -12.57 -4.77 -33.61
C LEU A 63 -13.77 -5.44 -34.26
N ASN A 64 -14.36 -4.77 -35.27
CA ASN A 64 -15.37 -5.41 -36.10
C ASN A 64 -14.71 -6.51 -36.97
N SER A 65 -15.54 -7.26 -37.68
CA SER A 65 -15.09 -8.33 -38.57
C SER A 65 -14.12 -7.87 -39.69
N GLU A 66 -13.97 -6.58 -39.90
CA GLU A 66 -13.05 -5.95 -40.88
C GLU A 66 -11.74 -5.43 -40.19
N GLY A 67 -11.56 -5.68 -38.91
CA GLY A 67 -10.38 -5.22 -38.15
C GLY A 67 -10.39 -3.73 -37.81
N LYS A 68 -11.52 -3.05 -37.98
CA LYS A 68 -11.70 -1.63 -37.65
C LYS A 68 -12.27 -1.48 -36.25
N PRO A 69 -11.82 -0.47 -35.44
CA PRO A 69 -12.46 -0.15 -34.19
C PRO A 69 -13.96 0.12 -34.43
N ILE A 70 -14.83 -0.53 -33.67
CA ILE A 70 -16.24 -0.19 -33.67
C ILE A 70 -16.34 1.24 -33.14
N ALA A 71 -17.00 2.11 -33.92
CA ALA A 71 -17.07 3.56 -33.63
C ALA A 71 -17.61 3.92 -32.23
N ASP A 72 -18.33 2.99 -31.58
CA ASP A 72 -18.83 3.08 -30.22
C ASP A 72 -18.06 2.19 -29.22
N GLY A 73 -16.99 1.52 -29.66
CA GLY A 73 -16.19 0.60 -28.86
C GLY A 73 -15.20 1.33 -27.94
N ILE A 74 -15.71 2.10 -27.00
CA ILE A 74 -14.90 2.63 -25.91
C ILE A 74 -14.54 1.46 -25.01
N CYS A 75 -13.26 1.09 -25.03
CA CYS A 75 -12.72 0.04 -24.20
C CYS A 75 -12.31 0.62 -22.84
N GLY A 76 -12.81 0.07 -21.74
CA GLY A 76 -12.58 0.54 -20.39
C GLY A 76 -13.79 1.25 -19.78
N THR A 77 -13.66 1.65 -18.52
CA THR A 77 -14.70 2.39 -17.79
C THR A 77 -14.52 3.89 -18.08
N PRO A 78 -15.44 4.56 -18.80
CA PRO A 78 -15.20 5.89 -19.35
C PRO A 78 -14.79 6.96 -18.32
N ASN A 79 -15.25 6.81 -17.09
CA ASN A 79 -14.97 7.75 -15.99
C ASN A 79 -13.49 7.85 -15.58
N TYR A 80 -12.68 6.83 -15.90
CA TYR A 80 -11.25 6.77 -15.58
C TYR A 80 -10.37 6.97 -16.81
N MET A 81 -11.00 7.10 -17.97
CA MET A 81 -10.31 7.16 -19.26
C MET A 81 -9.58 8.48 -19.47
N ALA A 82 -8.34 8.39 -19.92
CA ALA A 82 -7.51 9.55 -20.22
C ALA A 82 -8.04 10.32 -21.44
N PRO A 83 -7.87 11.66 -21.48
CA PRO A 83 -8.44 12.52 -22.55
C PRO A 83 -8.02 12.13 -23.96
N GLU A 84 -6.78 11.69 -24.16
CA GLU A 84 -6.25 11.25 -25.46
C GLU A 84 -6.97 10.01 -26.01
N LEU A 85 -7.44 9.12 -25.13
CA LEU A 85 -8.16 7.92 -25.54
C LEU A 85 -9.54 8.25 -26.11
N PHE A 86 -10.17 9.34 -25.64
CA PHE A 86 -11.40 9.86 -26.24
C PHE A 86 -11.16 10.46 -27.64
N GLN A 87 -9.92 10.74 -28.00
CA GLN A 87 -9.52 11.24 -29.33
C GLN A 87 -9.16 10.08 -30.28
N GLY A 88 -9.18 8.85 -29.78
CA GLY A 88 -8.85 7.66 -30.54
C GLY A 88 -7.35 7.33 -30.58
N GLU A 89 -6.55 8.01 -29.75
CA GLU A 89 -5.15 7.66 -29.58
C GLU A 89 -4.99 6.29 -28.93
N GLU A 90 -3.86 5.66 -29.13
CA GLU A 90 -3.56 4.36 -28.52
C GLU A 90 -3.26 4.52 -27.02
N ALA A 91 -3.67 3.51 -26.24
CA ALA A 91 -3.35 3.48 -24.83
C ALA A 91 -1.83 3.40 -24.62
N SER A 92 -1.34 4.17 -23.66
CA SER A 92 0.06 4.26 -23.29
C SER A 92 0.22 4.05 -21.78
N PRO A 93 1.44 3.84 -21.25
CA PRO A 93 1.68 3.86 -19.81
C PRO A 93 1.18 5.14 -19.12
N ALA A 94 1.26 6.29 -19.79
CA ALA A 94 0.75 7.57 -19.26
C ALA A 94 -0.79 7.61 -19.19
N SER A 95 -1.52 6.85 -20.01
CA SER A 95 -2.97 6.72 -19.89
C SER A 95 -3.38 5.90 -18.66
N ASP A 96 -2.61 4.87 -18.28
CA ASP A 96 -2.79 4.14 -17.01
C ASP A 96 -2.51 5.04 -15.80
N VAL A 97 -1.48 5.89 -15.88
CA VAL A 97 -1.16 6.89 -14.84
C VAL A 97 -2.31 7.86 -14.62
N TYR A 98 -2.96 8.33 -15.70
CA TYR A 98 -4.15 9.18 -15.56
C TYR A 98 -5.28 8.45 -14.82
N ALA A 99 -5.58 7.23 -15.20
CA ALA A 99 -6.62 6.42 -14.57
C ALA A 99 -6.31 6.14 -13.07
N LEU A 100 -5.02 5.94 -12.74
CA LEU A 100 -4.55 5.83 -11.35
C LEU A 100 -4.80 7.14 -10.58
N GLY A 101 -4.54 8.30 -11.19
CA GLY A 101 -4.81 9.62 -10.63
C GLY A 101 -6.31 9.87 -10.37
N VAL A 102 -7.19 9.47 -11.29
CA VAL A 102 -8.65 9.52 -11.10
C VAL A 102 -9.08 8.60 -9.95
N THR A 103 -8.45 7.44 -9.83
CA THR A 103 -8.71 6.49 -8.72
C THR A 103 -8.28 7.09 -7.38
N LEU A 104 -7.14 7.79 -7.32
CA LEU A 104 -6.71 8.52 -6.13
C LEU A 104 -7.69 9.65 -5.77
N TYR A 105 -8.13 10.43 -6.76
CA TYR A 105 -9.13 11.49 -6.57
C TYR A 105 -10.41 10.92 -5.94
N LEU A 106 -10.92 9.82 -6.48
CA LEU A 106 -12.11 9.14 -5.95
C LEU A 106 -11.87 8.62 -4.52
N ALA A 107 -10.71 8.00 -4.25
CA ALA A 107 -10.38 7.50 -2.92
C ALA A 107 -10.33 8.61 -1.86
N LEU A 108 -9.81 9.78 -2.23
CA LEU A 108 -9.74 10.94 -1.35
C LEU A 108 -11.09 11.64 -1.14
N THR A 109 -11.94 11.71 -2.16
CA THR A 109 -13.14 12.55 -2.14
C THR A 109 -14.46 11.79 -2.04
N GLY A 110 -14.44 10.47 -2.25
CA GLY A 110 -15.64 9.63 -2.35
C GLY A 110 -16.46 9.86 -3.62
N ARG A 111 -15.97 10.69 -4.56
CA ARG A 111 -16.70 11.00 -5.81
C ARG A 111 -15.77 11.15 -7.00
N LEU A 112 -16.27 10.83 -8.18
CA LEU A 112 -15.56 11.03 -9.43
C LEU A 112 -15.37 12.52 -9.74
N PRO A 113 -14.26 12.90 -10.41
CA PRO A 113 -13.99 14.31 -10.73
C PRO A 113 -15.02 14.92 -11.69
N TYR A 114 -15.55 14.13 -12.60
CA TYR A 114 -16.61 14.55 -13.51
C TYR A 114 -17.89 13.79 -13.23
N GLN A 115 -18.99 14.51 -13.06
CA GLN A 115 -20.33 13.98 -13.10
C GLN A 115 -20.90 14.25 -14.50
N ALA A 116 -21.30 13.23 -15.23
CA ALA A 116 -21.82 13.34 -16.58
C ALA A 116 -23.02 12.41 -16.74
N GLU A 117 -24.08 12.93 -17.38
CA GLU A 117 -25.31 12.19 -17.65
C GLU A 117 -25.21 11.34 -18.91
N SER A 118 -24.21 11.58 -19.73
CA SER A 118 -23.94 10.85 -20.96
C SER A 118 -22.45 10.72 -21.25
N LEU A 119 -22.09 9.70 -22.03
CA LEU A 119 -20.75 9.51 -22.53
C LEU A 119 -20.25 10.71 -23.34
N GLN A 120 -21.13 11.32 -24.12
CA GLN A 120 -20.79 12.49 -24.92
C GLN A 120 -20.41 13.69 -24.04
N GLN A 121 -21.15 13.90 -22.95
CA GLN A 121 -20.86 14.95 -21.97
C GLN A 121 -19.53 14.67 -21.24
N LEU A 122 -19.29 13.40 -20.87
CA LEU A 122 -18.04 13.00 -20.22
C LEU A 122 -16.82 13.23 -21.14
N ARG A 123 -16.93 12.84 -22.42
CA ARG A 123 -15.92 13.13 -23.45
C ARG A 123 -15.64 14.61 -23.59
N TRP A 124 -16.69 15.41 -23.62
CA TRP A 124 -16.56 16.86 -23.75
C TRP A 124 -15.83 17.46 -22.53
N LYS A 125 -16.24 17.07 -21.30
CA LYS A 125 -15.59 17.51 -20.06
C LYS A 125 -14.13 17.10 -20.00
N GLY A 126 -13.82 15.83 -20.24
CA GLY A 126 -12.46 15.32 -20.21
C GLY A 126 -11.50 16.00 -21.21
N ARG A 127 -12.04 16.56 -22.32
CA ARG A 127 -11.26 17.30 -23.32
C ARG A 127 -11.12 18.79 -23.01
N ASN A 128 -12.10 19.40 -22.39
CA ASN A 128 -12.23 20.85 -22.31
C ASN A 128 -12.10 21.39 -20.87
N GLU A 129 -12.25 20.54 -19.86
CA GLU A 129 -12.17 20.94 -18.45
C GLU A 129 -11.03 20.19 -17.76
N PRO A 130 -10.15 20.86 -17.01
CA PRO A 130 -9.22 20.17 -16.13
C PRO A 130 -9.98 19.49 -14.99
N ILE A 131 -9.44 18.40 -14.44
CA ILE A 131 -9.98 17.79 -13.22
C ILE A 131 -10.01 18.84 -12.11
N PRO A 132 -11.16 19.01 -11.42
CA PRO A 132 -11.26 19.95 -10.31
C PRO A 132 -10.20 19.67 -9.23
N ASN A 133 -9.57 20.70 -8.69
CA ASN A 133 -8.62 20.53 -7.60
C ASN A 133 -9.29 19.80 -6.43
N VAL A 134 -8.69 18.74 -5.94
CA VAL A 134 -9.22 17.87 -4.87
C VAL A 134 -9.56 18.66 -3.60
N ARG A 135 -8.82 19.75 -3.29
CA ARG A 135 -9.05 20.63 -2.14
C ARG A 135 -10.33 21.45 -2.22
N ARG A 136 -10.94 21.59 -3.41
CA ARG A 136 -12.28 22.20 -3.55
C ARG A 136 -13.39 21.30 -3.01
N VAL A 137 -13.12 19.99 -2.95
CA VAL A 137 -14.07 18.97 -2.48
C VAL A 137 -13.74 18.56 -1.04
N ARG A 138 -12.45 18.47 -0.74
CA ARG A 138 -11.92 18.07 0.56
C ARG A 138 -10.76 18.99 0.95
N SER A 139 -11.09 20.02 1.76
CA SER A 139 -10.18 21.13 2.08
C SER A 139 -9.00 20.76 2.97
N ASP A 140 -9.09 19.66 3.72
CA ASP A 140 -8.04 19.12 4.60
C ASP A 140 -6.93 18.36 3.86
N VAL A 141 -7.08 18.15 2.55
CA VAL A 141 -6.02 17.54 1.72
C VAL A 141 -4.82 18.48 1.67
N PRO A 142 -3.60 18.01 2.04
CA PRO A 142 -2.37 18.78 1.92
C PRO A 142 -2.10 19.24 0.48
N LEU A 143 -1.33 20.34 0.35
CA LEU A 143 -1.06 20.91 -0.96
C LEU A 143 -0.28 19.94 -1.85
N GLU A 144 0.70 19.23 -1.29
CA GLU A 144 1.57 18.28 -1.96
C GLU A 144 0.77 17.09 -2.55
N VAL A 145 -0.24 16.63 -1.79
CA VAL A 145 -1.17 15.58 -2.25
C VAL A 145 -2.05 16.09 -3.38
N ALA A 146 -2.54 17.32 -3.27
CA ALA A 146 -3.37 17.92 -4.32
C ALA A 146 -2.57 18.16 -5.61
N GLU A 147 -1.31 18.56 -5.51
CA GLU A 147 -0.39 18.71 -6.64
C GLU A 147 -0.06 17.35 -7.26
N CYS A 148 0.18 16.32 -6.45
CA CYS A 148 0.36 14.95 -6.94
C CYS A 148 -0.85 14.48 -7.76
N VAL A 149 -2.09 14.65 -7.25
CA VAL A 149 -3.31 14.33 -8.01
C VAL A 149 -3.34 15.11 -9.32
N ALA A 150 -3.02 16.42 -9.30
CA ALA A 150 -3.02 17.26 -10.50
C ALA A 150 -1.98 16.80 -11.54
N MET A 151 -0.79 16.38 -11.10
CA MET A 151 0.25 15.86 -11.97
C MET A 151 -0.16 14.52 -12.61
N LEU A 152 -0.70 13.58 -11.82
CA LEU A 152 -1.18 12.29 -12.33
C LEU A 152 -2.30 12.47 -13.35
N THR A 153 -3.17 13.47 -13.15
CA THR A 153 -4.36 13.71 -13.98
C THR A 153 -4.20 14.86 -14.97
N ALA A 154 -2.98 15.30 -15.25
CA ALA A 154 -2.74 16.36 -16.23
C ALA A 154 -3.36 16.00 -17.60
N PRO A 155 -4.08 16.94 -18.28
CA PRO A 155 -4.76 16.65 -19.55
C PRO A 155 -3.81 16.16 -20.65
N ALA A 156 -2.63 16.78 -20.77
CA ALA A 156 -1.62 16.38 -21.73
C ALA A 156 -0.76 15.23 -21.19
N PRO A 157 -0.62 14.10 -21.91
CA PRO A 157 0.18 12.95 -21.45
C PRO A 157 1.63 13.30 -21.11
N GLY A 158 2.24 14.24 -21.83
CA GLY A 158 3.62 14.69 -21.58
C GLY A 158 3.83 15.47 -20.30
N ASN A 159 2.76 15.91 -19.62
CA ASN A 159 2.80 16.60 -18.34
C ASN A 159 2.55 15.65 -17.16
N ARG A 160 2.34 14.36 -17.42
CA ARG A 160 2.19 13.31 -16.42
C ARG A 160 3.51 12.58 -16.21
N PRO A 161 3.68 11.84 -15.12
CA PRO A 161 4.67 10.77 -15.06
C PRO A 161 4.53 9.85 -16.28
N LYS A 162 5.64 9.55 -16.94
CA LYS A 162 5.66 8.82 -18.23
C LYS A 162 5.10 7.40 -18.12
N ASN A 163 5.24 6.81 -16.93
CA ASN A 163 4.83 5.45 -16.63
C ASN A 163 4.54 5.29 -15.13
N ALA A 164 4.11 4.09 -14.73
CA ALA A 164 3.82 3.80 -13.34
C ALA A 164 5.07 3.77 -12.44
N ILE A 165 6.29 3.63 -12.98
CA ILE A 165 7.52 3.71 -12.19
C ILE A 165 7.70 5.14 -11.67
N GLU A 166 7.61 6.13 -12.54
CA GLU A 166 7.70 7.56 -12.15
C GLU A 166 6.50 7.95 -11.25
N ALA A 167 5.30 7.42 -11.53
CA ALA A 167 4.12 7.67 -10.70
C ALA A 167 4.25 7.07 -9.30
N SER A 168 4.79 5.86 -9.17
CA SER A 168 5.09 5.21 -7.88
C SER A 168 6.08 6.05 -7.08
N GLN A 169 7.20 6.47 -7.71
CA GLN A 169 8.19 7.31 -7.06
C GLN A 169 7.60 8.63 -6.52
N LEU A 170 6.76 9.30 -7.33
CA LEU A 170 6.06 10.52 -6.92
C LEU A 170 5.13 10.25 -5.71
N LEU A 171 4.31 9.20 -5.77
CA LEU A 171 3.37 8.84 -4.71
C LEU A 171 4.08 8.48 -3.41
N HIS A 172 5.17 7.71 -3.48
CA HIS A 172 5.98 7.37 -2.32
C HIS A 172 6.70 8.58 -1.74
N ALA A 173 7.17 9.52 -2.57
CA ALA A 173 7.78 10.76 -2.10
C ALA A 173 6.77 11.61 -1.30
N VAL A 174 5.54 11.76 -1.80
CA VAL A 174 4.47 12.47 -1.10
C VAL A 174 4.06 11.74 0.18
N LEU A 175 3.92 10.42 0.14
CA LEU A 175 3.61 9.60 1.31
C LEU A 175 4.70 9.67 2.37
N GLY A 176 5.98 9.66 1.98
CA GLY A 176 7.13 9.71 2.89
C GLY A 176 7.34 11.07 3.56
N GLN A 177 6.82 12.16 3.01
CA GLN A 177 6.87 13.49 3.62
C GLN A 177 5.88 13.66 4.78
N GLU A 178 4.85 12.82 4.87
CA GLU A 178 3.71 13.08 5.76
C GLU A 178 3.80 12.50 7.16
N ARG A 179 4.72 11.53 7.47
CA ARG A 179 4.72 10.93 8.81
C ARG A 179 6.08 10.50 9.31
N ASP A 180 6.47 11.05 10.45
CA ASP A 180 7.49 10.41 11.27
C ASP A 180 6.92 9.12 11.91
N LEU A 181 7.81 8.21 12.25
CA LEU A 181 7.43 6.90 12.82
C LEU A 181 6.73 7.03 14.18
N GLU A 182 7.04 8.07 14.94
CA GLU A 182 6.42 8.35 16.23
C GLU A 182 4.94 8.72 16.09
N SER A 183 4.61 9.55 15.09
CA SER A 183 3.22 9.90 14.76
C SER A 183 2.42 8.67 14.33
N LEU A 184 3.02 7.76 13.57
CA LEU A 184 2.39 6.48 13.18
C LEU A 184 2.12 5.59 14.41
N LEU A 185 3.06 5.49 15.35
CA LEU A 185 2.90 4.72 16.59
C LEU A 185 1.82 5.31 17.50
N ILE A 186 1.79 6.63 17.67
CA ILE A 186 0.75 7.32 18.45
C ILE A 186 -0.63 6.99 17.89
N GLU A 187 -0.79 7.01 16.56
CA GLU A 187 -2.08 6.70 15.93
C GLU A 187 -2.41 5.21 16.01
N ALA A 188 -1.44 4.32 15.75
CA ALA A 188 -1.61 2.87 15.79
C ALA A 188 -2.13 2.38 17.16
N PHE A 189 -1.64 3.00 18.24
CA PHE A 189 -1.93 2.55 19.62
C PHE A 189 -2.78 3.52 20.44
N ARG A 190 -3.40 4.52 19.80
CA ARG A 190 -4.25 5.53 20.48
C ARG A 190 -5.33 4.93 21.39
N HIS A 191 -5.88 3.80 21.01
CA HIS A 191 -6.99 3.12 21.71
C HIS A 191 -6.60 1.77 22.29
N GLU A 192 -5.30 1.50 22.44
CA GLU A 192 -4.76 0.21 22.89
C GLU A 192 -4.05 0.36 24.24
N PRO A 193 -4.80 0.37 25.36
CA PRO A 193 -4.20 0.60 26.70
C PRO A 193 -3.24 -0.51 27.16
N GLY A 194 -3.25 -1.67 26.50
CA GLY A 194 -2.35 -2.79 26.79
C GLY A 194 -0.97 -2.71 26.15
N ILE A 195 -0.65 -1.61 25.45
CA ILE A 195 0.65 -1.37 24.84
C ILE A 195 1.28 -0.10 25.41
N THR A 196 2.55 -0.21 25.76
CA THR A 196 3.43 0.91 26.09
C THR A 196 4.65 0.87 25.21
N TRP A 197 5.23 2.01 24.88
CA TRP A 197 6.43 2.05 24.06
C TRP A 197 7.39 3.15 24.49
N THR A 198 8.66 2.93 24.22
CA THR A 198 9.76 3.87 24.49
C THR A 198 10.62 4.01 23.25
N ARG A 199 11.19 5.19 23.04
CA ARG A 199 12.10 5.50 21.93
C ARG A 199 13.55 5.46 22.39
N SER A 200 14.42 4.87 21.57
CA SER A 200 15.87 4.90 21.75
C SER A 200 16.52 5.18 20.39
N GLY A 201 16.90 6.44 20.15
CA GLY A 201 17.38 6.89 18.85
C GLY A 201 16.31 6.79 17.78
N ASP A 202 16.56 6.01 16.73
CA ASP A 202 15.61 5.73 15.63
C ASP A 202 14.81 4.44 15.84
N SER A 203 15.05 3.74 16.95
CA SER A 203 14.39 2.47 17.30
C SER A 203 13.34 2.67 18.37
N TYR A 204 12.36 1.76 18.41
CA TYR A 204 11.29 1.74 19.40
C TYR A 204 11.19 0.37 20.05
N THR A 205 10.95 0.36 21.34
CA THR A 205 10.66 -0.85 22.13
C THR A 205 9.21 -0.78 22.59
N LEU A 206 8.40 -1.73 22.13
CA LEU A 206 6.97 -1.82 22.44
C LEU A 206 6.75 -3.00 23.40
N VAL A 207 6.04 -2.79 24.49
CA VAL A 207 5.69 -3.85 25.46
C VAL A 207 4.19 -4.06 25.41
N ARG A 208 3.79 -5.27 25.05
CA ARG A 208 2.38 -5.69 24.99
C ARG A 208 2.03 -6.58 26.17
N ALA A 209 0.96 -6.25 26.87
CA ALA A 209 0.36 -7.13 27.86
C ALA A 209 -0.41 -8.26 27.18
N LEU A 210 -0.20 -9.50 27.66
CA LEU A 210 -0.84 -10.71 27.19
C LEU A 210 -1.70 -11.35 28.30
N PRO A 211 -2.63 -12.26 27.96
CA PRO A 211 -3.42 -12.98 28.95
C PRO A 211 -2.53 -13.74 29.96
N GLY A 212 -2.97 -13.83 31.23
CA GLY A 212 -2.20 -14.52 32.28
C GLY A 212 -1.09 -13.69 32.89
N ASN A 213 -1.17 -12.35 32.80
CA ASN A 213 -0.18 -11.40 33.34
C ASN A 213 1.21 -11.50 32.69
N ARG A 214 1.25 -12.04 31.45
CA ARG A 214 2.47 -12.13 30.64
C ARG A 214 2.66 -10.83 29.85
N LYS A 215 3.89 -10.62 29.40
CA LYS A 215 4.25 -9.48 28.55
C LYS A 215 5.15 -9.96 27.43
N GLN A 216 5.04 -9.34 26.29
CA GLN A 216 5.95 -9.57 25.18
C GLN A 216 6.51 -8.25 24.69
N THR A 217 7.81 -8.25 24.42
CA THR A 217 8.53 -7.09 23.93
C THR A 217 8.72 -7.20 22.43
N VAL A 218 8.27 -6.20 21.69
CA VAL A 218 8.49 -6.09 20.25
C VAL A 218 9.42 -4.91 19.98
N PHE A 219 10.46 -5.15 19.24
CA PHE A 219 11.42 -4.15 18.80
C PHE A 219 11.06 -3.70 17.39
N LEU A 220 11.16 -2.41 17.15
CA LEU A 220 10.95 -1.78 15.85
C LEU A 220 12.19 -0.96 15.51
N GLU A 221 12.89 -1.36 14.47
CA GLU A 221 14.15 -0.77 14.05
C GLU A 221 14.14 -0.44 12.55
N PRO A 222 14.74 0.69 12.11
CA PRO A 222 15.06 0.89 10.70
C PRO A 222 16.13 -0.11 10.27
N SER A 223 16.00 -0.69 9.09
CA SER A 223 16.95 -1.64 8.51
C SER A 223 17.39 -1.18 7.14
N ASP A 224 18.72 -1.16 6.91
CA ASP A 224 19.33 -0.76 5.64
C ASP A 224 19.59 -1.97 4.69
N HIS A 225 18.97 -3.13 4.95
CA HIS A 225 19.24 -4.37 4.21
C HIS A 225 18.60 -4.47 2.83
N SER A 226 18.03 -3.39 2.27
CA SER A 226 17.43 -3.41 0.95
C SER A 226 18.14 -2.49 -0.06
N PHE A 227 18.16 -2.93 -1.32
CA PHE A 227 18.59 -2.10 -2.44
C PHE A 227 17.53 -0.99 -2.70
N GLY A 228 17.67 0.14 -1.98
CA GLY A 228 16.98 1.38 -2.29
C GLY A 228 15.83 1.82 -1.37
N ASP A 229 15.17 0.92 -0.62
CA ASP A 229 14.12 1.29 0.33
C ASP A 229 14.55 1.05 1.77
N ARG A 230 14.28 2.04 2.64
CA ARG A 230 14.44 1.86 4.09
C ARG A 230 13.33 0.93 4.58
N LEU A 231 13.70 -0.24 5.11
CA LEU A 231 12.77 -1.17 5.74
C LEU A 231 12.60 -0.83 7.21
N LEU A 232 11.42 -1.15 7.75
CA LEU A 232 11.17 -1.27 9.18
C LEU A 232 11.22 -2.75 9.52
N LEU A 233 12.07 -3.08 10.47
CA LEU A 233 12.21 -4.42 11.02
C LEU A 233 11.44 -4.48 12.34
N PHE A 234 10.46 -5.36 12.41
CA PHE A 234 9.74 -5.71 13.62
C PHE A 234 10.23 -7.06 14.10
N TYR A 235 10.63 -7.19 15.36
CA TYR A 235 11.00 -8.50 15.90
C TYR A 235 10.72 -8.62 17.40
N SER A 236 10.59 -9.84 17.86
CA SER A 236 10.47 -10.18 19.28
C SER A 236 11.32 -11.40 19.59
N VAL A 237 11.99 -11.38 20.75
CA VAL A 237 12.89 -12.43 21.20
C VAL A 237 12.08 -13.56 21.85
N CYS A 238 12.34 -14.81 21.45
CA CYS A 238 11.65 -15.99 21.95
C CYS A 238 12.53 -16.85 22.90
N GLY A 239 13.84 -16.58 22.94
CA GLY A 239 14.78 -17.31 23.79
C GLY A 239 16.03 -17.77 23.05
N PRO A 240 16.99 -18.41 23.75
CA PRO A 240 18.26 -18.85 23.19
C PRO A 240 18.08 -19.86 22.06
N ALA A 241 18.82 -19.69 20.95
CA ALA A 241 18.80 -20.62 19.83
C ALA A 241 19.72 -21.83 20.11
N GLN A 242 19.17 -22.84 20.79
CA GLN A 242 19.86 -24.09 21.05
C GLN A 242 19.63 -25.11 19.91
N HIS A 243 20.65 -25.90 19.60
CA HIS A 243 20.60 -26.89 18.52
C HIS A 243 19.43 -27.87 18.63
N ASP A 244 19.09 -28.27 19.85
CA ASP A 244 18.02 -29.24 20.13
C ASP A 244 16.64 -28.76 19.71
N TYR A 245 16.47 -27.46 19.50
CA TYR A 245 15.19 -26.84 19.12
C TYR A 245 15.07 -26.50 17.64
N PHE A 246 16.12 -26.68 16.82
CA PHE A 246 16.12 -26.22 15.43
C PHE A 246 15.07 -26.92 14.56
N GLU A 247 14.89 -28.23 14.70
CA GLU A 247 13.85 -28.94 13.94
C GLU A 247 12.45 -28.46 14.34
N GLN A 248 12.22 -28.32 15.66
CA GLN A 248 10.94 -27.84 16.17
C GLN A 248 10.66 -26.39 15.72
N ALA A 249 11.67 -25.52 15.74
CA ALA A 249 11.59 -24.14 15.28
C ALA A 249 11.23 -24.06 13.79
N LEU A 250 11.83 -24.89 12.94
CA LEU A 250 11.49 -24.97 11.52
C LEU A 250 10.05 -25.44 11.26
N ARG A 251 9.55 -26.38 12.07
CA ARG A 251 8.16 -26.83 12.00
C ARG A 251 7.20 -25.72 12.41
N LEU A 252 7.49 -25.00 13.50
CA LEU A 252 6.71 -23.86 13.95
C LEU A 252 6.67 -22.75 12.90
N ASN A 253 7.80 -22.48 12.24
CA ASN A 253 7.86 -21.47 11.18
C ASN A 253 6.90 -21.81 10.02
N SER A 254 6.71 -23.09 9.69
CA SER A 254 5.76 -23.51 8.65
C SER A 254 4.29 -23.35 9.04
N GLU A 255 3.97 -23.24 10.33
CA GLU A 255 2.62 -23.02 10.85
C GLU A 255 2.25 -21.55 10.98
N MET A 256 3.25 -20.64 10.92
CA MET A 256 3.05 -19.20 11.10
C MET A 256 2.38 -18.59 9.88
N LEU A 257 1.31 -17.85 10.10
CA LEU A 257 0.58 -17.13 9.04
C LEU A 257 1.21 -15.76 8.76
N HIS A 258 1.87 -15.17 9.75
CA HIS A 258 2.48 -13.83 9.70
C HIS A 258 3.81 -13.84 10.45
N GLY A 259 4.80 -13.12 9.89
CA GLY A 259 6.16 -13.14 10.39
C GLY A 259 6.89 -14.43 10.04
N SER A 260 8.13 -14.50 10.44
CA SER A 260 9.00 -15.66 10.24
C SER A 260 9.86 -15.87 11.48
N LEU A 261 10.13 -17.13 11.81
CA LEU A 261 11.08 -17.46 12.87
C LEU A 261 12.50 -17.43 12.28
N ALA A 262 13.39 -16.67 12.90
CA ALA A 262 14.77 -16.52 12.48
C ALA A 262 15.72 -16.64 13.69
N ILE A 263 17.03 -16.69 13.42
CA ILE A 263 18.06 -16.60 14.44
C ILE A 263 18.73 -15.24 14.31
N ARG A 264 18.83 -14.51 15.41
CA ARG A 264 19.53 -13.23 15.51
C ARG A 264 20.55 -13.26 16.67
N GLU A 265 21.70 -12.68 16.47
CA GLU A 265 22.67 -12.44 17.54
C GLU A 265 22.20 -11.26 18.40
N ILE A 266 22.06 -11.49 19.70
CA ILE A 266 21.70 -10.50 20.71
C ILE A 266 22.75 -10.59 21.80
N ASP A 267 23.48 -9.51 22.06
CA ASP A 267 24.57 -9.44 23.02
C ASP A 267 25.68 -10.49 22.78
N GLY A 268 25.85 -10.95 21.53
CA GLY A 268 26.84 -11.95 21.13
C GLY A 268 26.38 -13.40 21.21
N ASP A 269 25.15 -13.64 21.66
CA ASP A 269 24.54 -14.97 21.74
C ASP A 269 23.39 -15.14 20.71
N PRO A 270 23.28 -16.32 20.06
CA PRO A 270 22.21 -16.59 19.10
C PRO A 270 20.87 -16.79 19.81
N HIS A 271 19.84 -16.07 19.35
CA HIS A 271 18.47 -16.17 19.87
C HIS A 271 17.47 -16.45 18.73
N PHE A 272 16.44 -17.22 19.03
CA PHE A 272 15.26 -17.29 18.19
C PHE A 272 14.48 -15.99 18.30
N VAL A 273 14.09 -15.44 17.15
CA VAL A 273 13.26 -14.24 17.05
C VAL A 273 12.13 -14.48 16.06
N VAL A 274 10.94 -13.98 16.37
CA VAL A 274 9.90 -13.80 15.35
C VAL A 274 10.12 -12.45 14.71
N VAL A 275 10.20 -12.39 13.40
CA VAL A 275 10.57 -11.20 12.64
C VAL A 275 9.62 -10.96 11.46
N ASP A 276 9.31 -9.70 11.17
CA ASP A 276 8.64 -9.26 9.95
C ASP A 276 9.23 -7.92 9.47
N THR A 277 9.08 -7.61 8.17
CA THR A 277 9.67 -6.41 7.57
C THR A 277 8.67 -5.71 6.67
N TYR A 278 8.67 -4.36 6.71
CA TYR A 278 7.81 -3.53 5.86
C TYR A 278 8.60 -2.35 5.28
N PRO A 279 8.33 -1.93 4.04
CA PRO A 279 8.88 -0.70 3.52
C PRO A 279 8.40 0.50 4.36
N ARG A 280 9.32 1.34 4.84
CA ARG A 280 8.99 2.51 5.66
C ARG A 280 8.07 3.49 4.93
N SER A 281 8.21 3.60 3.62
CA SER A 281 7.44 4.52 2.78
C SER A 281 5.95 4.17 2.67
N THR A 282 5.56 2.92 2.96
CA THR A 282 4.19 2.44 2.73
C THR A 282 3.49 1.94 3.97
N VAL A 283 4.21 1.80 5.10
CA VAL A 283 3.63 1.30 6.35
C VAL A 283 2.61 2.30 6.91
N ASP A 284 1.45 1.81 7.31
CA ASP A 284 0.39 2.58 7.94
C ASP A 284 0.14 2.18 9.41
N PRO A 285 -0.61 2.98 10.20
CA PRO A 285 -0.86 2.69 11.60
C PRO A 285 -1.56 1.35 11.85
N GLU A 286 -2.48 0.93 10.99
CA GLU A 286 -3.20 -0.33 11.13
C GLU A 286 -2.27 -1.52 10.88
N GLU A 287 -1.39 -1.40 9.91
CA GLU A 287 -0.37 -2.39 9.59
C GLU A 287 0.65 -2.53 10.75
N ILE A 288 1.12 -1.40 11.30
CA ILE A 288 1.98 -1.40 12.49
C ILE A 288 1.29 -2.11 13.66
N ARG A 289 0.06 -1.72 13.96
CA ARG A 289 -0.72 -2.31 15.06
C ARG A 289 -0.87 -3.81 14.90
N ARG A 290 -1.30 -4.25 13.73
CA ARG A 290 -1.49 -5.68 13.42
C ARG A 290 -0.18 -6.45 13.54
N THR A 291 0.90 -5.93 12.94
CA THR A 291 2.22 -6.59 12.97
C THR A 291 2.75 -6.74 14.40
N VAL A 292 2.65 -5.69 15.21
CA VAL A 292 3.06 -5.77 16.62
C VAL A 292 2.24 -6.81 17.39
N PHE A 293 0.93 -6.91 17.10
CA PHE A 293 0.07 -7.91 17.74
C PHE A 293 0.42 -9.33 17.30
N ASP A 294 0.59 -9.55 16.02
CA ASP A 294 0.91 -10.86 15.45
C ASP A 294 2.30 -11.34 15.93
N ILE A 295 3.31 -10.47 15.90
CA ILE A 295 4.66 -10.80 16.38
C ILE A 295 4.66 -11.11 17.88
N ALA A 296 4.00 -10.28 18.69
CA ALA A 296 3.94 -10.53 20.13
C ALA A 296 3.23 -11.85 20.46
N GLN A 297 2.14 -12.17 19.77
CA GLN A 297 1.41 -13.41 19.98
C GLN A 297 2.20 -14.64 19.50
N ASN A 298 2.83 -14.54 18.32
CA ASN A 298 3.62 -15.63 17.77
C ASN A 298 4.88 -15.89 18.61
N ALA A 299 5.56 -14.83 19.06
CA ALA A 299 6.74 -14.96 19.93
C ALA A 299 6.40 -15.63 21.26
N ASP A 300 5.31 -15.24 21.90
CA ASP A 300 4.82 -15.87 23.14
C ASP A 300 4.52 -17.38 22.93
N GLN A 301 3.89 -17.73 21.79
CA GLN A 301 3.63 -19.15 21.47
C GLN A 301 4.91 -19.94 21.21
N VAL A 302 5.87 -19.36 20.51
CA VAL A 302 7.17 -19.97 20.23
C VAL A 302 7.95 -20.17 21.53
N GLU A 303 8.00 -19.16 22.40
CA GLU A 303 8.67 -19.24 23.70
C GLU A 303 8.09 -20.36 24.54
N GLN A 304 6.77 -20.45 24.68
CA GLN A 304 6.11 -21.52 25.44
C GLN A 304 6.39 -22.91 24.86
N ARG A 305 6.40 -23.06 23.55
CA ARG A 305 6.63 -24.37 22.92
C ARG A 305 8.08 -24.82 22.93
N LEU A 306 9.04 -23.90 22.83
CA LEU A 306 10.46 -24.22 22.78
C LEU A 306 11.09 -24.27 24.16
N THR A 307 10.78 -23.33 25.07
CA THR A 307 11.50 -23.20 26.32
C THR A 307 10.66 -23.60 27.56
N GLY A 308 9.33 -23.56 27.44
CA GLY A 308 8.41 -23.77 28.55
C GLY A 308 8.52 -22.71 29.66
N LEU A 309 9.25 -21.62 29.43
CA LEU A 309 9.53 -20.56 30.37
C LEU A 309 9.04 -19.22 29.77
N ASP A 310 8.40 -18.42 30.62
CA ASP A 310 7.99 -17.04 30.33
C ASP A 310 9.11 -16.11 30.86
N ARG A 311 10.03 -15.68 30.02
CA ARG A 311 11.22 -14.91 30.41
C ARG A 311 11.36 -13.54 29.72
N HIS A 312 10.52 -13.18 28.75
CA HIS A 312 10.72 -11.94 27.94
C HIS A 312 9.51 -11.05 27.82
#